data_3f583b5038e15c68da189e9d7934ff97
#
_entry.id   3f583b5038e15c68da189e9d7934ff97
#
_cell.length_a   1.000
_cell.length_b   1.000
_cell.length_c   1.000
_cell.angle_alpha   90.00
_cell.angle_beta   90.00
_cell.angle_gamma   90.00
#
_symmetry.space_group_name_H-M   'P 1'
#
loop_
_entity.id
_entity.type
_entity.pdbx_description
1 polymer ?
#
loop_
_entity_poly.entity_id
_entity_poly.type
_entity_poly.pdbx_seq_one_letter_code
_entity_poly.pdbx_strand_id
1 'polypeptide(L)'
;MTDEELRQYAKRLTTLNRAHDEAMKRRREEARNEALRLANLLYEALPGLKAVYGFGSVFEPRRPFTERSDIDLAIEGGELIDAVKICLKSPFPVDVVDITDPADPISRDIRERAVRL
;
A
#
# COMPACT_ATOMS: atom_id res chain seq x y z
N MET A 1 -6.56 -41.20 11.86
CA MET A 1 -5.61 -40.73 10.85
C MET A 1 -4.22 -41.31 11.16
N THR A 2 -3.59 -41.87 10.16
CA THR A 2 -2.24 -42.47 10.31
C THR A 2 -1.17 -41.36 10.25
N ASP A 3 0.06 -41.69 10.67
CA ASP A 3 1.19 -40.78 10.59
C ASP A 3 1.49 -40.36 9.13
N GLU A 4 1.33 -41.30 8.19
CA GLU A 4 1.51 -41.02 6.77
C GLU A 4 0.45 -40.07 6.24
N GLU A 5 -0.79 -40.23 6.63
CA GLU A 5 -1.89 -39.30 6.27
C GLU A 5 -1.64 -37.90 6.84
N LEU A 6 -1.15 -37.80 8.08
CA LEU A 6 -0.78 -36.53 8.70
C LEU A 6 0.37 -35.87 7.97
N ARG A 7 1.39 -36.62 7.53
CA ARG A 7 2.51 -36.07 6.74
C ARG A 7 2.01 -35.50 5.40
N GLN A 8 1.13 -36.23 4.72
CA GLN A 8 0.55 -35.78 3.45
C GLN A 8 -0.28 -34.54 3.64
N TYR A 9 -1.06 -34.47 4.70
CA TYR A 9 -1.85 -33.30 5.05
C TYR A 9 -0.95 -32.08 5.32
N ALA A 10 0.10 -32.25 6.13
CA ALA A 10 1.06 -31.19 6.43
C ALA A 10 1.77 -30.67 5.17
N LYS A 11 2.15 -31.56 4.24
CA LYS A 11 2.75 -31.16 2.97
C LYS A 11 1.79 -30.32 2.13
N ARG A 12 0.52 -30.70 2.07
CA ARG A 12 -0.49 -29.94 1.32
C ARG A 12 -0.69 -28.54 1.92
N LEU A 13 -0.77 -28.43 3.25
CA LEU A 13 -0.87 -27.15 3.93
C LEU A 13 0.34 -26.26 3.64
N THR A 14 1.54 -26.81 3.70
CA THR A 14 2.77 -26.06 3.39
C THR A 14 2.76 -25.55 1.96
N THR A 15 2.35 -26.39 1.00
CA THR A 15 2.26 -26.00 -0.41
C THR A 15 1.24 -24.87 -0.62
N LEU A 16 0.06 -24.98 0.00
CA LEU A 16 -0.98 -23.95 -0.08
C LEU A 16 -0.52 -22.64 0.55
N ASN A 17 0.16 -22.68 1.68
CA ASN A 17 0.69 -21.49 2.35
C ASN A 17 1.75 -20.80 1.50
N ARG A 18 2.65 -21.54 0.87
CA ARG A 18 3.66 -20.97 -0.04
C ARG A 18 3.02 -20.30 -1.25
N ALA A 19 2.02 -20.93 -1.85
CA ALA A 19 1.30 -20.37 -2.99
C ALA A 19 0.58 -19.07 -2.59
N HIS A 20 -0.03 -19.05 -1.41
CA HIS A 20 -0.67 -17.85 -0.88
C HIS A 20 0.34 -16.72 -0.63
N ASP A 21 1.47 -17.02 0.00
CA ASP A 21 2.53 -16.04 0.28
C ASP A 21 3.10 -15.45 -1.00
N GLU A 22 3.34 -16.27 -2.03
CA GLU A 22 3.81 -15.81 -3.33
C GLU A 22 2.77 -14.93 -4.04
N ALA A 23 1.48 -15.29 -3.96
CA ALA A 23 0.40 -14.50 -4.52
C ALA A 23 0.33 -13.14 -3.83
N MET A 24 0.50 -13.08 -2.51
CA MET A 24 0.51 -11.83 -1.76
C MET A 24 1.72 -10.95 -2.10
N LYS A 25 2.88 -11.55 -2.31
CA LYS A 25 4.07 -10.80 -2.78
C LYS A 25 3.83 -10.15 -4.13
N ARG A 26 3.27 -10.88 -5.07
CA ARG A 26 2.95 -10.35 -6.41
C ARG A 26 1.92 -9.23 -6.32
N ARG A 27 0.87 -9.42 -5.53
CA ARG A 27 -0.16 -8.39 -5.34
C ARG A 27 0.41 -7.14 -4.69
N ARG A 28 1.33 -7.29 -3.73
CA ARG A 28 2.02 -6.15 -3.12
C ARG A 28 2.87 -5.38 -4.11
N GLU A 29 3.58 -6.08 -5.01
CA GLU A 29 4.35 -5.44 -6.09
C GLU A 29 3.44 -4.71 -7.07
N GLU A 30 2.32 -5.31 -7.45
CA GLU A 30 1.32 -4.65 -8.29
C GLU A 30 0.78 -3.38 -7.63
N ALA A 31 0.46 -3.45 -6.33
CA ALA A 31 0.00 -2.31 -5.57
C ALA A 31 1.06 -1.22 -5.47
N ARG A 32 2.32 -1.60 -5.29
CA ARG A 32 3.45 -0.64 -5.27
C ARG A 32 3.61 0.06 -6.62
N ASN A 33 3.53 -0.68 -7.72
CA ASN A 33 3.59 -0.12 -9.06
C ASN A 33 2.41 0.80 -9.34
N GLU A 34 1.23 0.43 -8.89
CA GLU A 34 0.05 1.29 -8.99
C GLU A 34 0.21 2.58 -8.17
N ALA A 35 0.75 2.49 -6.96
CA ALA A 35 1.03 3.66 -6.15
C ALA A 35 2.00 4.63 -6.84
N LEU A 36 3.03 4.11 -7.50
CA LEU A 36 3.96 4.92 -8.29
C LEU A 36 3.27 5.59 -9.48
N ARG A 37 2.40 4.87 -10.16
CA ARG A 37 1.61 5.41 -11.27
C ARG A 37 0.70 6.53 -10.79
N LEU A 38 0.02 6.33 -9.67
CA LEU A 38 -0.85 7.33 -9.05
C LEU A 38 -0.05 8.56 -8.61
N ALA A 39 1.12 8.36 -8.01
CA ALA A 39 1.98 9.47 -7.61
C ALA A 39 2.36 10.35 -8.80
N ASN A 40 2.74 9.74 -9.94
CA ASN A 40 3.04 10.48 -11.17
C ASN A 40 1.83 11.28 -11.66
N LEU A 41 0.64 10.68 -11.65
CA LEU A 41 -0.59 11.38 -12.03
C LEU A 41 -0.86 12.57 -11.10
N LEU A 42 -0.67 12.39 -9.80
CA LEU A 42 -0.86 13.46 -8.81
C LEU A 42 0.12 14.61 -9.04
N TYR A 43 1.40 14.31 -9.29
CA TYR A 43 2.40 15.35 -9.59
C TYR A 43 2.07 16.14 -10.85
N GLU A 44 1.51 15.49 -11.86
CA GLU A 44 1.12 16.13 -13.11
C GLU A 44 -0.15 17.00 -12.96
N ALA A 45 -1.11 16.53 -12.14
CA ALA A 45 -2.46 17.09 -12.13
C ALA A 45 -2.72 18.11 -11.00
N LEU A 46 -1.98 18.03 -9.87
CA LEU A 46 -2.28 18.82 -8.68
C LEU A 46 -1.40 20.07 -8.59
N PRO A 47 -1.98 21.27 -8.76
CA PRO A 47 -1.23 22.50 -8.50
C PRO A 47 -0.79 22.58 -7.04
N GLY A 48 0.44 23.00 -6.81
CA GLY A 48 0.99 23.19 -5.47
C GLY A 48 1.38 21.91 -4.74
N LEU A 49 1.28 20.75 -5.38
CA LEU A 49 1.76 19.49 -4.80
C LEU A 49 3.28 19.53 -4.66
N LYS A 50 3.78 19.29 -3.45
CA LYS A 50 5.22 19.27 -3.14
C LYS A 50 5.78 17.87 -3.09
N ALA A 51 5.04 16.93 -2.51
CA ALA A 51 5.49 15.55 -2.34
C ALA A 51 4.32 14.58 -2.20
N VAL A 52 4.55 13.35 -2.64
CA VAL A 52 3.68 12.20 -2.41
C VAL A 52 4.49 11.14 -1.68
N TYR A 53 3.91 10.55 -0.65
CA TYR A 53 4.52 9.48 0.14
C TYR A 53 3.65 8.25 0.11
N GLY A 54 4.28 7.08 0.14
CA GLY A 54 3.61 5.81 0.35
C GLY A 54 3.89 5.28 1.75
N PHE A 55 2.88 4.75 2.40
CA PHE A 55 3.01 4.16 3.73
C PHE A 55 2.08 2.95 3.87
N GLY A 56 1.96 2.39 5.06
CA GLY A 56 1.13 1.22 5.29
C GLY A 56 1.72 -0.07 4.73
N SER A 57 0.89 -1.10 4.60
CA SER A 57 1.33 -2.46 4.28
C SER A 57 2.01 -2.62 2.92
N VAL A 58 1.74 -1.74 1.96
CA VAL A 58 2.39 -1.78 0.64
C VAL A 58 3.86 -1.40 0.73
N PHE A 59 4.20 -0.44 1.58
CA PHE A 59 5.54 0.16 1.64
C PHE A 59 6.34 -0.20 2.89
N GLU A 60 5.67 -0.60 3.97
CA GLU A 60 6.32 -0.93 5.24
C GLU A 60 6.53 -2.44 5.35
N PRO A 61 7.79 -2.94 5.27
CA PRO A 61 8.06 -4.38 5.21
C PRO A 61 7.57 -5.17 6.43
N ARG A 62 7.45 -4.51 7.58
CA ARG A 62 7.02 -5.13 8.84
C ARG A 62 5.52 -5.30 8.95
N ARG A 63 4.75 -4.64 8.09
CA ARG A 63 3.31 -4.78 8.09
C ARG A 63 2.89 -5.89 7.13
N PRO A 64 2.06 -6.84 7.58
CA PRO A 64 1.60 -7.91 6.69
C PRO A 64 0.71 -7.33 5.58
N PHE A 65 0.97 -7.74 4.35
CA PHE A 65 0.12 -7.44 3.21
C PHE A 65 -0.89 -8.56 3.05
N THR A 66 -2.16 -8.21 2.97
CA THR A 66 -3.28 -9.15 2.83
C THR A 66 -4.14 -8.79 1.62
N GLU A 67 -5.09 -9.65 1.29
CA GLU A 67 -6.08 -9.40 0.23
C GLU A 67 -6.92 -8.13 0.47
N ARG A 68 -7.02 -7.71 1.74
CA ARG A 68 -7.78 -6.53 2.16
C ARG A 68 -6.92 -5.28 2.31
N SER A 69 -5.64 -5.38 2.03
CA SER A 69 -4.73 -4.24 2.14
C SER A 69 -5.03 -3.20 1.07
N ASP A 70 -5.03 -1.94 1.49
CA ASP A 70 -5.24 -0.79 0.63
C ASP A 70 -3.89 -0.14 0.29
N ILE A 71 -3.86 0.68 -0.75
CA ILE A 71 -2.74 1.58 -1.01
C ILE A 71 -2.95 2.81 -0.13
N ASP A 72 -1.95 3.13 0.70
CA ASP A 72 -1.98 4.31 1.55
C ASP A 72 -1.01 5.36 1.02
N LEU A 73 -1.54 6.50 0.61
CA LEU A 73 -0.77 7.63 0.11
C LEU A 73 -0.95 8.85 1.01
N ALA A 74 0.10 9.63 1.14
CA ALA A 74 0.06 10.92 1.81
C ALA A 74 0.53 11.99 0.85
N ILE A 75 -0.13 13.15 0.89
CA ILE A 75 0.25 14.30 0.08
C ILE A 75 0.70 15.47 0.95
N GLU A 76 1.72 16.15 0.49
CA GLU A 76 2.15 17.43 1.02
C GLU A 76 1.89 18.50 -0.04
N GLY A 77 1.02 19.45 0.27
CA GLY A 77 0.52 20.42 -0.71
C GLY A 77 -0.54 19.82 -1.64
N GLY A 78 -1.12 20.66 -2.47
CA GLY A 78 -2.21 20.27 -3.34
C GLY A 78 -3.55 20.15 -2.61
N GLU A 79 -4.61 19.93 -3.38
CA GLU A 79 -5.98 19.83 -2.86
C GLU A 79 -6.34 18.36 -2.62
N LEU A 80 -6.69 18.02 -1.38
CA LEU A 80 -6.99 16.64 -0.99
C LEU A 80 -8.13 16.01 -1.80
N ILE A 81 -9.21 16.75 -2.02
CA ILE A 81 -10.37 16.23 -2.76
C ILE A 81 -10.00 15.90 -4.20
N ASP A 82 -9.20 16.73 -4.85
CA ASP A 82 -8.74 16.47 -6.21
C ASP A 82 -7.84 15.22 -6.26
N ALA A 83 -6.99 15.04 -5.26
CA ALA A 83 -6.17 13.82 -5.13
C ALA A 83 -7.06 12.57 -4.96
N VAL A 84 -8.06 12.64 -4.11
CA VAL A 84 -9.02 11.55 -3.90
C VAL A 84 -9.73 11.19 -5.19
N LYS A 85 -10.19 12.18 -5.96
CA LYS A 85 -10.87 11.95 -7.24
C LYS A 85 -10.00 11.20 -8.23
N ILE A 86 -8.71 11.52 -8.29
CA ILE A 86 -7.75 10.82 -9.16
C ILE A 86 -7.58 9.38 -8.68
N CYS A 87 -7.40 9.17 -7.39
CA CYS A 87 -7.16 7.85 -6.81
C CYS A 87 -8.38 6.94 -6.85
N LEU A 88 -9.60 7.48 -6.84
CA LEU A 88 -10.82 6.69 -6.94
C LEU A 88 -10.95 5.92 -8.27
N LYS A 89 -10.22 6.32 -9.30
CA LYS A 89 -10.21 5.64 -10.60
C LYS A 89 -9.30 4.42 -10.62
N SER A 90 -8.49 4.22 -9.57
CA SER A 90 -7.59 3.07 -9.47
C SER A 90 -8.38 1.77 -9.28
N PRO A 91 -7.89 0.64 -9.84
CA PRO A 91 -8.47 -0.68 -9.56
C PRO A 91 -8.19 -1.15 -8.13
N PHE A 92 -7.25 -0.53 -7.42
CA PHE A 92 -7.00 -0.80 -6.00
C PHE A 92 -7.77 0.19 -5.12
N PRO A 93 -8.19 -0.24 -3.91
CA PRO A 93 -8.62 0.71 -2.88
C PRO A 93 -7.44 1.60 -2.49
N VAL A 94 -7.65 2.91 -2.45
CA VAL A 94 -6.59 3.88 -2.13
C VAL A 94 -7.11 4.85 -1.07
N ASP A 95 -6.37 4.96 0.03
CA ASP A 95 -6.59 5.99 1.04
C ASP A 95 -5.58 7.11 0.84
N VAL A 96 -6.05 8.34 0.84
CA VAL A 96 -5.19 9.52 0.71
C VAL A 96 -5.35 10.40 1.94
N VAL A 97 -4.24 10.75 2.56
CA VAL A 97 -4.21 11.67 3.70
C VAL A 97 -3.38 12.91 3.37
N ASP A 98 -3.79 14.03 3.93
CA ASP A 98 -3.06 15.29 3.79
C ASP A 98 -2.12 15.48 4.99
N ILE A 99 -0.82 15.55 4.70
CA ILE A 99 0.22 15.76 5.73
C ILE A 99 0.91 17.12 5.57
N THR A 100 0.24 18.07 4.97
CA THR A 100 0.81 19.40 4.70
C THR A 100 1.18 20.13 5.99
N ASP A 101 0.35 20.01 7.04
CA ASP A 101 0.64 20.62 8.33
C ASP A 101 1.66 19.80 9.13
N PRO A 102 2.90 20.28 9.28
CA PRO A 102 3.93 19.55 10.03
C PRO A 102 3.68 19.51 11.54
N ALA A 103 2.80 20.33 12.07
CA ALA A 103 2.44 20.36 13.48
C ALA A 103 1.46 19.26 13.86
N ASP A 104 0.76 18.67 12.89
CA ASP A 104 -0.16 17.57 13.12
C ASP A 104 0.62 16.31 13.54
N PRO A 105 0.31 15.69 14.69
CA PRO A 105 0.99 14.46 15.14
C PRO A 105 0.88 13.31 14.14
N ILE A 106 -0.24 13.19 13.42
CA ILE A 106 -0.44 12.16 12.40
C ILE A 106 0.53 12.40 11.24
N SER A 107 0.70 13.64 10.81
CA SER A 107 1.66 14.00 9.76
C SER A 107 3.09 13.62 10.13
N ARG A 108 3.50 13.86 11.37
CA ARG A 108 4.83 13.48 11.86
C ARG A 108 5.01 11.96 11.85
N ASP A 109 4.05 11.23 12.36
CA ASP A 109 4.10 9.77 12.41
C ASP A 109 4.23 9.17 11.01
N ILE A 110 3.43 9.64 10.06
CA ILE A 110 3.50 9.18 8.68
C ILE A 110 4.86 9.52 8.06
N ARG A 111 5.37 10.74 8.22
CA ARG A 111 6.66 11.16 7.65
C ARG A 111 7.83 10.29 8.12
N GLU A 112 7.80 9.83 9.38
CA GLU A 112 8.89 9.03 9.94
C GLU A 112 9.01 7.65 9.29
N ARG A 113 7.92 7.09 8.80
CA ARG A 113 7.87 5.71 8.27
C ARG A 113 7.55 5.61 6.78
N ALA A 114 7.15 6.71 6.16
CA ALA A 114 6.73 6.73 4.76
C ALA A 114 7.92 6.77 3.80
N VAL A 115 7.68 6.28 2.59
CA VAL A 115 8.62 6.33 1.47
C VAL A 115 8.18 7.43 0.52
N ARG A 116 9.08 8.34 0.19
CA ARG A 116 8.79 9.39 -0.80
C ARG A 116 8.73 8.78 -2.21
N LEU A 117 7.67 9.09 -2.90
CA LEU A 117 7.42 8.60 -4.27
C LEU A 117 7.75 9.62 -5.35
#